data_fbf43f9fe214af4f6ab450710b95c548
#
_entry.id   fbf43f9fe214af4f6ab450710b95c548
#
_cell.length_a   1.000
_cell.length_b   1.000
_cell.length_c   1.000
_cell.angle_alpha   90.00
_cell.angle_beta   90.00
_cell.angle_gamma   90.00
#
_symmetry.space_group_name_H-M   'P 1'
#
loop_
_entity.id
_entity.type
_entity.pdbx_description
1 polymer ?
#
loop_
_entity_poly.entity_id
_entity_poly.type
_entity_poly.pdbx_seq_one_letter_code
_entity_poly.pdbx_strand_id
1 'polypeptide(L)'
;MKNYSIKLLLIFTPALFGSFPVLANVSGGDWKPQIVEKMFVLPPQHLDKVLNNDFKTSVLALNLRDTDNKIKSKIDKINELNSFLPNASKDETLEIKHQIILNKRDYIKDMNNLIIMKKQKLETKKAFFEKIKNNIKYNNKNKTNQS
;
A
#
# COMPACT_ATOMS: atom_id res chain seq x y z
N MET A 1 -27.81 6.75 -51.33
CA MET A 1 -27.40 6.32 -49.98
C MET A 1 -25.88 6.48 -49.89
N LYS A 2 -25.40 7.48 -49.14
CA LYS A 2 -23.98 7.82 -49.04
C LYS A 2 -23.41 7.16 -47.79
N ASN A 3 -22.47 6.20 -47.98
CA ASN A 3 -21.74 5.54 -46.91
C ASN A 3 -20.62 6.46 -46.43
N TYR A 4 -20.74 6.97 -45.20
CA TYR A 4 -19.66 7.69 -44.53
C TYR A 4 -18.77 6.66 -43.81
N SER A 5 -17.61 6.33 -44.42
CA SER A 5 -16.53 5.62 -43.74
C SER A 5 -15.86 6.57 -42.76
N ILE A 6 -16.10 6.37 -41.48
CA ILE A 6 -15.36 7.06 -40.41
C ILE A 6 -13.98 6.39 -40.31
N LYS A 7 -12.95 7.03 -40.89
CA LYS A 7 -11.56 6.65 -40.69
C LYS A 7 -11.16 7.14 -39.31
N LEU A 8 -11.13 6.22 -38.34
CA LEU A 8 -10.56 6.46 -37.02
C LEU A 8 -9.03 6.59 -37.16
N LEU A 9 -8.54 7.83 -37.13
CA LEU A 9 -7.09 8.12 -37.19
C LEU A 9 -6.49 7.86 -35.80
N LEU A 10 -5.95 6.66 -35.58
CA LEU A 10 -5.13 6.33 -34.42
C LEU A 10 -3.79 7.06 -34.55
N ILE A 11 -3.65 8.17 -33.84
CA ILE A 11 -2.38 8.88 -33.70
C ILE A 11 -1.52 8.06 -32.72
N PHE A 12 -0.60 7.29 -33.28
CA PHE A 12 0.43 6.58 -32.56
C PHE A 12 1.54 7.59 -32.21
N THR A 13 1.55 8.12 -30.99
CA THR A 13 2.68 8.84 -30.44
C THR A 13 3.68 7.83 -29.90
N PRO A 14 4.92 7.75 -30.46
CA PRO A 14 5.98 6.95 -29.86
C PRO A 14 6.42 7.65 -28.55
N ALA A 15 5.95 7.16 -27.42
CA ALA A 15 6.47 7.57 -26.12
C ALA A 15 7.91 7.06 -26.00
N LEU A 16 8.84 8.01 -26.01
CA LEU A 16 10.26 7.90 -25.73
C LEU A 16 10.52 6.93 -24.57
N PHE A 17 11.45 6.01 -24.80
CA PHE A 17 12.08 5.18 -23.78
C PHE A 17 12.71 6.08 -22.72
N GLY A 18 11.90 6.51 -21.77
CA GLY A 18 12.34 7.17 -20.56
C GLY A 18 12.92 6.11 -19.62
N SER A 19 14.16 6.34 -19.24
CA SER A 19 14.96 5.69 -18.22
C SER A 19 14.10 5.01 -17.15
N PHE A 20 14.33 3.70 -16.92
CA PHE A 20 13.78 3.00 -15.77
C PHE A 20 14.20 3.76 -14.51
N PRO A 21 13.29 4.32 -13.73
CA PRO A 21 13.67 4.79 -12.41
C PRO A 21 14.12 3.55 -11.64
N VAL A 22 15.39 3.58 -11.27
CA VAL A 22 15.96 2.82 -10.18
C VAL A 22 14.87 2.61 -9.13
N LEU A 23 14.74 1.38 -8.65
CA LEU A 23 13.93 1.00 -7.49
C LEU A 23 14.03 2.10 -6.43
N ALA A 24 13.17 3.11 -6.54
CA ALA A 24 12.94 4.03 -5.46
C ALA A 24 12.49 3.14 -4.32
N ASN A 25 13.33 3.02 -3.31
CA ASN A 25 12.99 2.48 -2.02
C ASN A 25 11.61 3.03 -1.69
N VAL A 26 10.56 2.21 -1.83
CA VAL A 26 9.23 2.54 -1.35
C VAL A 26 9.32 2.44 0.17
N SER A 27 10.01 3.42 0.73
CA SER A 27 9.94 3.73 2.14
C SER A 27 8.49 4.17 2.37
N GLY A 28 7.64 3.22 2.63
CA GLY A 28 6.31 3.50 3.15
C GLY A 28 6.53 4.33 4.39
N GLY A 29 6.19 5.64 4.32
CA GLY A 29 6.56 6.65 5.31
C GLY A 29 6.62 6.14 6.75
N ASP A 30 7.66 6.52 7.45
CA ASP A 30 7.94 6.07 8.82
C ASP A 30 6.77 6.43 9.76
N TRP A 31 6.12 5.43 10.29
CA TRP A 31 5.24 5.62 11.43
C TRP A 31 6.04 5.42 12.72
N LYS A 32 6.24 6.51 13.48
CA LYS A 32 7.00 6.52 14.74
C LYS A 32 6.11 7.08 15.87
N PRO A 33 5.31 6.23 16.53
CA PRO A 33 4.47 6.68 17.62
C PRO A 33 5.32 7.20 18.79
N GLN A 34 4.93 8.36 19.32
CA GLN A 34 5.60 8.94 20.50
C GLN A 34 5.13 8.27 21.78
N ILE A 35 6.07 7.96 22.68
CA ILE A 35 5.78 7.42 23.99
C ILE A 35 5.88 8.58 25.00
N VAL A 36 4.78 8.81 25.75
CA VAL A 36 4.72 9.78 26.82
C VAL A 36 4.50 9.07 28.17
N GLU A 37 4.97 9.66 29.26
CA GLU A 37 4.95 9.03 30.59
C GLU A 37 3.57 8.56 31.05
N LYS A 38 2.52 9.32 30.74
CA LYS A 38 1.13 8.92 31.03
C LYS A 38 0.70 7.59 30.40
N MET A 39 1.41 7.12 29.37
CA MET A 39 1.11 5.82 28.72
C MET A 39 1.52 4.62 29.59
N PHE A 40 2.48 4.79 30.52
CA PHE A 40 2.96 3.68 31.35
C PHE A 40 1.93 3.21 32.40
N VAL A 41 0.93 4.03 32.69
CA VAL A 41 -0.14 3.72 33.63
C VAL A 41 -1.46 3.34 32.96
N LEU A 42 -1.50 3.39 31.63
CA LEU A 42 -2.72 3.03 30.88
C LEU A 42 -2.88 1.52 30.76
N PRO A 43 -4.11 1.00 30.88
CA PRO A 43 -4.40 -0.39 30.54
C PRO A 43 -4.04 -0.70 29.08
N PRO A 44 -3.62 -1.94 28.75
CA PRO A 44 -3.21 -2.32 27.39
C PRO A 44 -4.22 -2.01 26.30
N GLN A 45 -5.52 -2.13 26.61
CA GLN A 45 -6.62 -1.84 25.68
C GLN A 45 -6.67 -0.34 25.31
N HIS A 46 -6.40 0.55 26.26
CA HIS A 46 -6.33 2.00 26.01
C HIS A 46 -5.08 2.37 25.22
N LEU A 47 -3.94 1.74 25.51
CA LEU A 47 -2.71 1.91 24.74
C LEU A 47 -2.93 1.51 23.28
N ASP A 48 -3.60 0.38 23.03
CA ASP A 48 -3.90 -0.07 21.65
C ASP A 48 -4.79 0.93 20.92
N LYS A 49 -5.80 1.49 21.60
CA LYS A 49 -6.69 2.50 21.01
C LYS A 49 -5.95 3.79 20.66
N VAL A 50 -5.09 4.28 21.57
CA VAL A 50 -4.26 5.48 21.34
C VAL A 50 -3.34 5.24 20.15
N LEU A 51 -2.64 4.10 20.10
CA LEU A 51 -1.71 3.74 19.05
C LEU A 51 -2.42 3.59 17.69
N ASN A 52 -3.61 2.99 17.65
CA ASN A 52 -4.37 2.86 16.43
C ASN A 52 -4.90 4.22 15.92
N ASN A 53 -5.23 5.16 16.81
CA ASN A 53 -5.64 6.51 16.42
C ASN A 53 -4.45 7.30 15.85
N ASP A 54 -3.28 7.23 16.48
CA ASP A 54 -2.04 7.81 15.98
C ASP A 54 -1.68 7.25 14.59
N PHE A 55 -1.81 5.93 14.43
CA PHE A 55 -1.59 5.28 13.13
C PHE A 55 -2.48 5.84 12.02
N LYS A 56 -3.78 6.08 12.27
CA LYS A 56 -4.74 6.53 11.24
C LYS A 56 -4.34 7.83 10.56
N THR A 57 -3.62 8.70 11.25
CA THR A 57 -3.15 10.00 10.77
C THR A 57 -1.73 9.95 10.20
N SER A 58 -1.07 8.82 10.28
CA SER A 58 0.31 8.64 9.81
C SER A 58 0.41 8.56 8.29
N VAL A 59 1.59 8.92 7.77
CA VAL A 59 1.92 8.77 6.34
C VAL A 59 1.82 7.31 5.90
N LEU A 60 2.22 6.37 6.77
CA LEU A 60 2.09 4.94 6.50
C LEU A 60 0.63 4.52 6.29
N ALA A 61 -0.31 5.06 7.07
CA ALA A 61 -1.74 4.76 6.90
C ALA A 61 -2.31 5.33 5.59
N LEU A 62 -1.87 6.53 5.20
CA LEU A 62 -2.24 7.13 3.91
C LEU A 62 -1.73 6.27 2.75
N ASN A 63 -0.45 5.90 2.77
CA ASN A 63 0.16 5.07 1.74
C ASN A 63 -0.49 3.69 1.63
N LEU A 64 -0.89 3.08 2.76
CA LEU A 64 -1.64 1.82 2.76
C LEU A 64 -2.97 1.96 2.05
N ARG A 65 -3.72 3.04 2.32
CA ARG A 65 -5.01 3.33 1.68
C ARG A 65 -4.85 3.55 0.19
N ASP A 66 -3.87 4.36 -0.20
CA ASP A 66 -3.61 4.67 -1.60
C ASP A 66 -3.21 3.42 -2.40
N THR A 67 -2.36 2.57 -1.80
CA THR A 67 -1.97 1.30 -2.41
C THR A 67 -3.16 0.34 -2.54
N ASP A 68 -4.02 0.26 -1.53
CA ASP A 68 -5.26 -0.54 -1.59
C ASP A 68 -6.20 -0.06 -2.71
N ASN A 69 -6.35 1.25 -2.87
CA ASN A 69 -7.14 1.85 -3.95
C ASN A 69 -6.54 1.55 -5.33
N LYS A 70 -5.20 1.62 -5.48
CA LYS A 70 -4.52 1.23 -6.72
C LYS A 70 -4.74 -0.24 -7.06
N ILE A 71 -4.69 -1.12 -6.08
CA ILE A 71 -4.96 -2.56 -6.24
C ILE A 71 -6.39 -2.78 -6.76
N LYS A 72 -7.39 -2.12 -6.16
CA LYS A 72 -8.80 -2.21 -6.59
C LYS A 72 -8.95 -1.74 -8.04
N SER A 73 -8.42 -0.57 -8.37
CA SER A 73 -8.47 -0.03 -9.74
C SER A 73 -7.84 -0.97 -10.77
N LYS A 74 -6.75 -1.68 -10.42
CA LYS A 74 -6.14 -2.66 -11.32
C LYS A 74 -6.98 -3.92 -11.50
N ILE A 75 -7.65 -4.38 -10.45
CA ILE A 75 -8.60 -5.50 -10.53
C ILE A 75 -9.74 -5.13 -11.48
N ASP A 76 -10.33 -3.93 -11.31
CA ASP A 76 -11.42 -3.45 -12.16
C ASP A 76 -10.97 -3.37 -13.63
N LYS A 77 -9.77 -2.84 -13.87
CA LYS A 77 -9.19 -2.75 -15.22
C LYS A 77 -8.94 -4.14 -15.86
N ILE A 78 -8.44 -5.11 -15.09
CA ILE A 78 -8.26 -6.48 -15.56
C ILE A 78 -9.61 -7.11 -15.90
N ASN A 79 -10.63 -6.88 -15.08
CA ASN A 79 -11.99 -7.41 -15.33
C ASN A 79 -12.61 -6.78 -16.59
N GLU A 80 -12.46 -5.45 -16.75
CA GLU A 80 -12.88 -4.74 -17.96
C GLU A 80 -12.22 -5.32 -19.19
N LEU A 81 -10.89 -5.46 -19.22
CA LEU A 81 -10.15 -6.03 -20.34
C LEU A 81 -10.59 -7.47 -20.65
N ASN A 82 -10.83 -8.30 -19.62
CA ASN A 82 -11.34 -9.65 -19.83
C ASN A 82 -12.74 -9.67 -20.46
N SER A 83 -13.59 -8.69 -20.19
CA SER A 83 -14.93 -8.61 -20.76
C SER A 83 -14.95 -8.32 -22.27
N PHE A 84 -13.88 -7.75 -22.82
CA PHE A 84 -13.74 -7.51 -24.26
C PHE A 84 -13.27 -8.74 -25.06
N LEU A 85 -12.59 -9.69 -24.41
CA LEU A 85 -11.99 -10.85 -25.09
C LEU A 85 -12.97 -11.68 -25.95
N PRO A 86 -14.23 -11.95 -25.54
CA PRO A 86 -15.15 -12.78 -26.32
C PRO A 86 -15.53 -12.18 -27.68
N ASN A 87 -15.48 -10.86 -27.83
CA ASN A 87 -15.92 -10.13 -29.02
C ASN A 87 -14.75 -9.54 -29.83
N ALA A 88 -13.51 -9.79 -29.40
CA ALA A 88 -12.31 -9.23 -30.00
C ALA A 88 -11.86 -10.05 -31.22
N SER A 89 -11.36 -9.38 -32.24
CA SER A 89 -10.64 -10.02 -33.36
C SER A 89 -9.33 -10.65 -32.87
N LYS A 90 -8.67 -11.42 -33.76
CA LYS A 90 -7.41 -12.09 -33.38
C LYS A 90 -6.31 -11.11 -32.94
N ASP A 91 -6.16 -9.99 -33.64
CA ASP A 91 -5.13 -8.99 -33.34
C ASP A 91 -5.47 -8.21 -32.09
N GLU A 92 -6.74 -7.82 -31.90
CA GLU A 92 -7.23 -7.19 -30.67
C GLU A 92 -7.09 -8.10 -29.45
N THR A 93 -7.34 -9.41 -29.62
CA THR A 93 -7.16 -10.41 -28.55
C THR A 93 -5.71 -10.43 -28.05
N LEU A 94 -4.73 -10.33 -28.95
CA LEU A 94 -3.32 -10.30 -28.58
C LEU A 94 -2.98 -9.06 -27.76
N GLU A 95 -3.43 -7.89 -28.20
CA GLU A 95 -3.22 -6.63 -27.50
C GLU A 95 -3.91 -6.62 -26.13
N ILE A 96 -5.18 -7.05 -26.04
CA ILE A 96 -5.91 -7.15 -24.77
C ILE A 96 -5.18 -8.08 -23.79
N LYS A 97 -4.72 -9.25 -24.24
CA LYS A 97 -3.94 -10.17 -23.39
C LYS A 97 -2.63 -9.53 -22.91
N HIS A 98 -1.95 -8.79 -23.77
CA HIS A 98 -0.75 -8.05 -23.38
C HIS A 98 -1.05 -7.03 -22.29
N GLN A 99 -2.11 -6.24 -22.44
CA GLN A 99 -2.55 -5.27 -21.44
C GLN A 99 -2.95 -5.93 -20.11
N ILE A 100 -3.62 -7.09 -20.16
CA ILE A 100 -3.94 -7.87 -18.95
C ILE A 100 -2.66 -8.29 -18.22
N ILE A 101 -1.64 -8.77 -18.94
CA ILE A 101 -0.36 -9.19 -18.34
C ILE A 101 0.33 -8.01 -17.66
N LEU A 102 0.38 -6.84 -18.29
CA LEU A 102 0.97 -5.63 -17.70
C LEU A 102 0.23 -5.22 -16.43
N ASN A 103 -1.10 -5.18 -16.45
CA ASN A 103 -1.89 -4.83 -15.28
C ASN A 103 -1.75 -5.87 -14.14
N LYS A 104 -1.67 -7.17 -14.45
CA LYS A 104 -1.39 -8.22 -13.46
C LYS A 104 -0.01 -8.07 -12.82
N ARG A 105 1.02 -7.76 -13.60
CA ARG A 105 2.37 -7.49 -13.08
C ARG A 105 2.36 -6.33 -12.10
N ASP A 106 1.71 -5.23 -12.46
CA ASP A 106 1.63 -4.05 -11.61
C ASP A 106 0.79 -4.30 -10.35
N TYR A 107 -0.30 -5.08 -10.47
CA TYR A 107 -1.09 -5.57 -9.34
C TYR A 107 -0.22 -6.35 -8.34
N ILE A 108 0.60 -7.29 -8.81
CA ILE A 108 1.51 -8.07 -7.95
C ILE A 108 2.51 -7.16 -7.24
N LYS A 109 3.05 -6.16 -7.93
CA LYS A 109 3.96 -5.17 -7.34
C LYS A 109 3.29 -4.38 -6.22
N ASP A 110 2.07 -3.89 -6.44
CA ASP A 110 1.32 -3.12 -5.44
C ASP A 110 0.90 -4.03 -4.26
N MET A 111 0.54 -5.29 -4.49
CA MET A 111 0.28 -6.27 -3.44
C MET A 111 1.50 -6.51 -2.56
N ASN A 112 2.70 -6.66 -3.14
CA ASN A 112 3.94 -6.80 -2.38
C ASN A 112 4.22 -5.57 -1.54
N ASN A 113 4.03 -4.36 -2.09
CA ASN A 113 4.18 -3.11 -1.34
C ASN A 113 3.20 -3.03 -0.16
N LEU A 114 1.94 -3.44 -0.38
CA LEU A 114 0.92 -3.48 0.68
C LEU A 114 1.34 -4.43 1.83
N ILE A 115 1.88 -5.60 1.49
CA ILE A 115 2.36 -6.57 2.48
C ILE A 115 3.54 -5.99 3.29
N ILE A 116 4.51 -5.35 2.63
CA ILE A 116 5.66 -4.71 3.29
C ILE A 116 5.18 -3.64 4.28
N MET A 117 4.26 -2.75 3.86
CA MET A 117 3.72 -1.70 4.72
C MET A 117 2.90 -2.26 5.89
N LYS A 118 2.11 -3.33 5.68
CA LYS A 118 1.40 -4.02 6.77
C LYS A 118 2.36 -4.64 7.77
N LYS A 119 3.46 -5.26 7.30
CA LYS A 119 4.52 -5.80 8.15
C LYS A 119 5.17 -4.69 8.96
N GLN A 120 5.54 -3.57 8.35
CA GLN A 120 6.11 -2.40 9.03
C GLN A 120 5.18 -1.89 10.13
N LYS A 121 3.87 -1.77 9.87
CA LYS A 121 2.88 -1.40 10.90
C LYS A 121 2.94 -2.34 12.11
N LEU A 122 2.96 -3.66 11.87
CA LEU A 122 2.99 -4.66 12.94
C LEU A 122 4.28 -4.61 13.74
N GLU A 123 5.42 -4.46 13.07
CA GLU A 123 6.74 -4.36 13.71
C GLU A 123 6.85 -3.09 14.56
N THR A 124 6.39 -1.95 14.05
CA THR A 124 6.33 -0.70 14.81
C THR A 124 5.45 -0.84 16.05
N LYS A 125 4.27 -1.44 15.90
CA LYS A 125 3.35 -1.71 17.01
C LYS A 125 3.99 -2.61 18.07
N LYS A 126 4.65 -3.70 17.65
CA LYS A 126 5.38 -4.61 18.55
C LYS A 126 6.48 -3.87 19.30
N ALA A 127 7.31 -3.12 18.61
CA ALA A 127 8.41 -2.37 19.20
C ALA A 127 7.89 -1.33 20.23
N PHE A 128 6.77 -0.67 19.94
CA PHE A 128 6.12 0.24 20.88
C PHE A 128 5.74 -0.46 22.20
N PHE A 129 5.04 -1.60 22.13
CA PHE A 129 4.64 -2.33 23.33
C PHE A 129 5.82 -2.89 24.12
N GLU A 130 6.85 -3.38 23.45
CA GLU A 130 8.08 -3.85 24.12
C GLU A 130 8.78 -2.69 24.85
N LYS A 131 8.82 -1.50 24.28
CA LYS A 131 9.40 -0.32 24.92
C LYS A 131 8.60 0.10 26.16
N ILE A 132 7.28 0.11 26.09
CA ILE A 132 6.39 0.37 27.24
C ILE A 132 6.65 -0.65 28.36
N LYS A 133 6.63 -1.94 28.03
CA LYS A 133 6.88 -3.04 28.98
C LYS A 133 8.24 -2.92 29.68
N ASN A 134 9.29 -2.59 28.94
CA ASN A 134 10.63 -2.43 29.49
C ASN A 134 10.72 -1.22 30.44
N ASN A 135 10.08 -0.11 30.10
CA ASN A 135 10.03 1.07 30.97
C ASN A 135 9.27 0.79 32.28
N ILE A 136 8.14 0.06 32.22
CA ILE A 136 7.41 -0.35 33.43
C ILE A 136 8.28 -1.23 34.34
N LYS A 137 8.98 -2.21 33.77
CA LYS A 137 9.90 -3.10 34.51
C LYS A 137 11.02 -2.30 35.20
N TYR A 138 11.63 -1.37 34.46
CA TYR A 138 12.70 -0.51 35.01
C TYR A 138 12.22 0.34 36.18
N ASN A 139 11.08 1.00 36.03
CA ASN A 139 10.51 1.85 37.09
C ASN A 139 10.12 1.04 38.32
N ASN A 140 9.58 -0.17 38.19
CA ASN A 140 9.25 -1.04 39.31
C ASN A 140 10.50 -1.51 40.05
N LYS A 141 11.58 -1.87 39.34
CA LYS A 141 12.85 -2.28 39.95
C LYS A 141 13.48 -1.15 40.78
N ASN A 142 13.43 0.09 40.30
CA ASN A 142 13.97 1.23 41.02
C ASN A 142 13.18 1.56 42.29
N LYS A 143 11.86 1.38 42.29
CA LYS A 143 11.02 1.56 43.49
C LYS A 143 11.33 0.51 44.57
N THR A 144 11.57 -0.75 44.17
CA THR A 144 11.88 -1.82 45.13
C THR A 144 13.27 -1.66 45.77
N ASN A 145 14.21 -1.01 45.09
CA ASN A 145 15.57 -0.77 45.63
C ASN A 145 15.65 0.47 46.54
N GLN A 146 14.58 1.27 46.67
CA GLN A 146 14.51 2.46 47.50
C GLN A 146 13.66 2.24 48.78
N SER A 147 13.10 1.05 48.94
CA SER A 147 12.35 0.61 50.15
C SER A 147 13.21 -0.28 51.02
#